data_e6d9448e71bdde54f8c10be215ad26d5
#
_entry.id   e6d9448e71bdde54f8c10be215ad26d5
#
_cell.length_a   1.000
_cell.length_b   1.000
_cell.length_c   1.000
_cell.angle_alpha   90.00
_cell.angle_beta   90.00
_cell.angle_gamma   90.00
#
_symmetry.space_group_name_H-M   'P 1'
#
loop_
_entity.id
_entity.type
_entity.pdbx_description
1 polymer ?
#
loop_
_entity_poly.entity_id
_entity_poly.type
_entity_poly.pdbx_seq_one_letter_code
_entity_poly.pdbx_strand_id
1 'polypeptide(L)'
;MTDGKYVYCIVDSAEHITLEDVGLLGKPAHVIGHRDIGAVVSPVPYAEIEASIDNILAHQRMVEASRKIGTTLPVKFGTIFKREDGVTTLLTKSYEDYRRKLTKLEGMDEFGVKVLFNKAGLAKVKSAVEQTSPDVVKMRRSLAKAGEGKSYFTKLKMNEAIRSEAYRKMDELSREIHDDLVRNSQESSILKSEHEQIVLNAAYLVRRGDGDAFLARAGRLGKEFAEKGLLVHSSGPWAPYSFC
;
A
#
# COMPACT_ATOMS: atom_id res chain seq x y z
N MET A 1 22.46 -27.97 -9.31
CA MET A 1 22.12 -26.82 -8.46
C MET A 1 21.41 -27.36 -7.24
N THR A 2 21.75 -26.89 -6.04
CA THR A 2 21.07 -27.32 -4.81
C THR A 2 19.69 -26.69 -4.78
N ASP A 3 18.65 -27.51 -4.54
CA ASP A 3 17.28 -27.01 -4.37
C ASP A 3 17.14 -26.22 -3.09
N GLY A 4 16.72 -24.96 -3.22
CA GLY A 4 16.34 -24.10 -2.12
C GLY A 4 14.86 -24.23 -1.75
N LYS A 5 14.45 -23.58 -0.68
CA LYS A 5 13.06 -23.45 -0.21
C LYS A 5 12.66 -21.97 -0.28
N TYR A 6 11.79 -21.64 -1.22
CA TYR A 6 11.20 -20.32 -1.32
C TYR A 6 10.03 -20.21 -0.34
N VAL A 7 9.99 -19.16 0.47
CA VAL A 7 8.94 -18.93 1.47
C VAL A 7 7.97 -17.86 0.95
N TYR A 8 6.68 -18.18 0.93
CA TYR A 8 5.61 -17.26 0.51
C TYR A 8 5.01 -16.50 1.70
N CYS A 9 4.68 -17.23 2.75
CA CYS A 9 4.01 -16.71 3.92
C CYS A 9 4.16 -17.65 5.11
N ILE A 10 3.83 -17.14 6.30
CA ILE A 10 3.62 -17.95 7.51
C ILE A 10 2.11 -18.05 7.73
N VAL A 11 1.63 -19.21 8.17
CA VAL A 11 0.22 -19.50 8.45
C VAL A 11 0.03 -20.03 9.88
N ASP A 12 -1.15 -19.85 10.44
CA ASP A 12 -1.54 -20.38 11.75
C ASP A 12 -1.98 -21.86 11.70
N SER A 13 -1.27 -22.63 10.90
CA SER A 13 -1.46 -24.07 10.76
C SER A 13 -0.13 -24.76 10.59
N ALA A 14 0.09 -25.83 11.35
CA ALA A 14 1.27 -26.69 11.23
C ALA A 14 1.00 -27.98 10.43
N GLU A 15 -0.22 -28.16 9.92
CA GLU A 15 -0.58 -29.33 9.16
C GLU A 15 0.21 -29.39 7.85
N HIS A 16 0.72 -30.59 7.52
CA HIS A 16 1.42 -30.81 6.27
C HIS A 16 0.41 -30.86 5.10
N ILE A 17 0.08 -29.67 4.60
CA ILE A 17 -0.85 -29.46 3.49
C ILE A 17 -0.06 -29.20 2.23
N THR A 18 -0.39 -29.89 1.14
CA THR A 18 0.07 -29.53 -0.21
C THR A 18 -0.98 -28.65 -0.86
N LEU A 19 -0.57 -27.48 -1.33
CA LEU A 19 -1.45 -26.58 -2.07
C LEU A 19 -1.50 -27.03 -3.53
N GLU A 20 -2.73 -27.12 -4.07
CA GLU A 20 -2.95 -27.46 -5.47
C GLU A 20 -2.53 -26.32 -6.41
N ASP A 21 -2.51 -25.08 -5.90
CA ASP A 21 -2.09 -23.92 -6.65
C ASP A 21 -0.60 -24.00 -7.01
N VAL A 22 -0.28 -23.57 -8.20
CA VAL A 22 1.08 -23.62 -8.75
C VAL A 22 1.85 -22.37 -8.30
N GLY A 23 2.92 -22.63 -7.54
CA GLY A 23 3.83 -21.57 -7.07
C GLY A 23 4.83 -21.13 -8.14
N LEU A 24 5.89 -20.48 -7.68
CA LEU A 24 7.00 -20.02 -8.52
C LEU A 24 7.58 -21.18 -9.36
N LEU A 25 7.95 -20.87 -10.59
CA LEU A 25 8.53 -21.81 -11.55
C LEU A 25 7.68 -23.06 -11.80
N GLY A 26 6.36 -22.96 -11.62
CA GLY A 26 5.46 -24.09 -11.81
C GLY A 26 5.58 -25.19 -10.76
N LYS A 27 6.13 -24.90 -9.58
CA LYS A 27 6.36 -25.89 -8.52
C LYS A 27 5.22 -25.91 -7.51
N PRO A 28 4.80 -27.09 -7.01
CA PRO A 28 3.82 -27.18 -5.94
C PRO A 28 4.37 -26.59 -4.65
N ALA A 29 3.47 -26.07 -3.81
CA ALA A 29 3.81 -25.58 -2.48
C ALA A 29 3.30 -26.55 -1.40
N HIS A 30 3.99 -26.56 -0.26
CA HIS A 30 3.60 -27.31 0.93
C HIS A 30 3.91 -26.54 2.20
N VAL A 31 3.35 -26.97 3.32
CA VAL A 31 3.59 -26.36 4.63
C VAL A 31 4.70 -27.08 5.35
N ILE A 32 5.71 -26.35 5.85
CA ILE A 32 6.68 -26.81 6.84
C ILE A 32 6.20 -26.31 8.20
N GLY A 33 5.73 -27.23 9.05
CA GLY A 33 5.14 -26.91 10.33
C GLY A 33 6.16 -26.77 11.46
N HIS A 34 5.86 -25.91 12.43
CA HIS A 34 6.52 -25.82 13.73
C HIS A 34 5.51 -25.44 14.81
N ARG A 35 5.27 -26.33 15.78
CA ARG A 35 4.19 -26.19 16.77
C ARG A 35 2.83 -26.03 16.08
N ASP A 36 2.20 -24.87 16.21
CA ASP A 36 0.89 -24.50 15.66
C ASP A 36 0.96 -23.48 14.51
N ILE A 37 2.17 -23.17 14.01
CA ILE A 37 2.39 -22.33 12.83
C ILE A 37 3.14 -23.08 11.74
N GLY A 38 3.06 -22.62 10.51
CA GLY A 38 3.78 -23.21 9.39
C GLY A 38 4.24 -22.19 8.36
N ALA A 39 5.27 -22.52 7.62
CA ALA A 39 5.72 -21.76 6.46
C ALA A 39 5.25 -22.43 5.18
N VAL A 40 4.58 -21.70 4.30
CA VAL A 40 4.22 -22.15 2.95
C VAL A 40 5.43 -21.99 2.05
N VAL A 41 5.92 -23.09 1.50
CA VAL A 41 7.16 -23.12 0.72
C VAL A 41 7.01 -23.90 -0.58
N SER A 42 7.85 -23.59 -1.59
CA SER A 42 8.07 -24.48 -2.74
C SER A 42 9.54 -24.68 -3.03
N PRO A 43 9.92 -25.80 -3.67
CA PRO A 43 11.30 -26.04 -4.10
C PRO A 43 11.64 -25.12 -5.26
N VAL A 44 12.76 -24.41 -5.16
CA VAL A 44 13.32 -23.55 -6.22
C VAL A 44 14.83 -23.69 -6.25
N PRO A 45 15.52 -23.38 -7.34
CA PRO A 45 16.97 -23.26 -7.32
C PRO A 45 17.41 -22.27 -6.23
N TYR A 46 18.47 -22.62 -5.48
CA TYR A 46 19.03 -21.70 -4.49
C TYR A 46 19.83 -20.60 -5.20
N ALA A 47 19.11 -19.63 -5.75
CA ALA A 47 19.62 -18.48 -6.46
C ALA A 47 18.62 -17.33 -6.34
N GLU A 48 19.06 -16.11 -6.62
CA GLU A 48 18.17 -14.96 -6.71
C GLU A 48 17.12 -15.18 -7.79
N ILE A 49 15.86 -14.93 -7.46
CA ILE A 49 14.72 -14.99 -8.39
C ILE A 49 14.42 -13.57 -8.85
N GLU A 50 14.42 -13.40 -10.17
CA GLU A 50 14.08 -12.13 -10.79
C GLU A 50 12.68 -11.65 -10.36
N ALA A 51 12.56 -10.38 -9.97
CA ALA A 51 11.31 -9.75 -9.60
C ALA A 51 10.50 -9.34 -10.86
N SER A 52 10.33 -10.28 -11.81
CA SER A 52 9.45 -10.08 -12.95
C SER A 52 7.99 -10.02 -12.50
N ILE A 53 7.12 -9.41 -13.34
CA ILE A 53 5.68 -9.31 -13.06
C ILE A 53 5.08 -10.71 -12.83
N ASP A 54 5.45 -11.69 -13.65
CA ASP A 54 4.93 -13.06 -13.56
C ASP A 54 5.33 -13.73 -12.24
N ASN A 55 6.57 -13.56 -11.79
CA ASN A 55 7.05 -14.12 -10.53
C ASN A 55 6.40 -13.44 -9.32
N ILE A 56 6.23 -12.11 -9.35
CA ILE A 56 5.53 -11.38 -8.31
C ILE A 56 4.06 -11.82 -8.21
N LEU A 57 3.38 -11.97 -9.35
CA LEU A 57 2.00 -12.44 -9.39
C LEU A 57 1.88 -13.91 -8.93
N ALA A 58 2.86 -14.78 -9.27
CA ALA A 58 2.87 -16.15 -8.78
C ALA A 58 3.04 -16.22 -7.25
N HIS A 59 3.93 -15.39 -6.70
CA HIS A 59 4.08 -15.24 -5.24
C HIS A 59 2.77 -14.78 -4.60
N GLN A 60 2.17 -13.72 -5.13
CA GLN A 60 0.92 -13.16 -4.60
C GLN A 60 -0.24 -14.16 -4.66
N ARG A 61 -0.40 -14.89 -5.78
CA ARG A 61 -1.42 -15.95 -5.90
C ARG A 61 -1.26 -17.02 -4.83
N MET A 62 -0.01 -17.44 -4.56
CA MET A 62 0.25 -18.46 -3.54
C MET A 62 -0.07 -17.93 -2.12
N VAL A 63 0.25 -16.68 -1.82
CA VAL A 63 -0.13 -16.05 -0.55
C VAL A 63 -1.65 -15.98 -0.41
N GLU A 64 -2.39 -15.59 -1.45
CA GLU A 64 -3.86 -15.57 -1.44
C GLU A 64 -4.46 -16.99 -1.32
N ALA A 65 -3.90 -17.99 -2.00
CA ALA A 65 -4.34 -19.37 -1.86
C ALA A 65 -4.14 -19.88 -0.42
N SER A 66 -3.04 -19.49 0.23
CA SER A 66 -2.75 -19.86 1.61
C SER A 66 -3.76 -19.35 2.63
N ARG A 67 -4.50 -18.28 2.31
CA ARG A 67 -5.59 -17.75 3.18
C ARG A 67 -6.76 -18.72 3.35
N LYS A 68 -6.86 -19.76 2.50
CA LYS A 68 -7.83 -20.85 2.65
C LYS A 68 -7.43 -21.82 3.76
N ILE A 69 -6.14 -21.87 4.13
CA ILE A 69 -5.62 -22.74 5.19
C ILE A 69 -5.86 -22.10 6.56
N GLY A 70 -5.68 -20.78 6.65
CA GLY A 70 -5.79 -20.03 7.90
C GLY A 70 -5.35 -18.59 7.76
N THR A 71 -5.14 -17.92 8.90
CA THR A 71 -4.56 -16.58 8.94
C THR A 71 -3.17 -16.61 8.32
N THR A 72 -2.91 -15.66 7.44
CA THR A 72 -1.70 -15.64 6.62
C THR A 72 -0.90 -14.38 6.89
N LEU A 73 0.38 -14.55 7.22
CA LEU A 73 1.37 -13.49 7.38
C LEU A 73 2.30 -13.52 6.15
N PRO A 74 2.11 -12.64 5.16
CA PRO A 74 2.94 -12.61 3.96
C PRO A 74 4.42 -12.37 4.28
N VAL A 75 5.30 -13.02 3.52
CA VAL A 75 6.74 -12.83 3.59
C VAL A 75 7.22 -12.06 2.36
N LYS A 76 8.28 -11.29 2.50
CA LYS A 76 8.86 -10.50 1.41
C LYS A 76 9.24 -11.39 0.22
N PHE A 77 8.89 -10.97 -1.00
CA PHE A 77 9.33 -11.62 -2.23
C PHE A 77 10.85 -11.81 -2.25
N GLY A 78 11.28 -13.00 -2.72
CA GLY A 78 12.71 -13.34 -2.80
C GLY A 78 13.27 -13.96 -1.53
N THR A 79 12.45 -14.34 -0.55
CA THR A 79 12.90 -15.03 0.66
C THR A 79 13.16 -16.52 0.36
N ILE A 80 14.43 -16.92 0.32
CA ILE A 80 14.85 -18.27 -0.04
C ILE A 80 15.82 -18.81 1.00
N PHE A 81 15.59 -20.03 1.45
CA PHE A 81 16.49 -20.77 2.31
C PHE A 81 17.18 -21.90 1.53
N LYS A 82 18.44 -22.19 1.87
CA LYS A 82 19.21 -23.24 1.22
C LYS A 82 18.61 -24.63 1.47
N ARG A 83 18.02 -24.85 2.65
CA ARG A 83 17.45 -26.12 3.11
C ARG A 83 16.28 -25.86 4.07
N GLU A 84 15.54 -26.91 4.34
CA GLU A 84 14.37 -26.92 5.22
C GLU A 84 14.71 -26.55 6.68
N ASP A 85 15.89 -27.00 7.17
CA ASP A 85 16.38 -26.66 8.52
C ASP A 85 16.44 -25.13 8.71
N GLY A 86 16.76 -24.35 7.64
CA GLY A 86 16.77 -22.90 7.69
C GLY A 86 15.38 -22.32 7.91
N VAL A 87 14.36 -22.89 7.27
CA VAL A 87 12.96 -22.48 7.46
C VAL A 87 12.50 -22.86 8.87
N THR A 88 12.79 -24.06 9.34
CA THR A 88 12.46 -24.50 10.69
C THR A 88 13.15 -23.63 11.76
N THR A 89 14.40 -23.25 11.51
CA THR A 89 15.14 -22.33 12.38
C THR A 89 14.48 -20.95 12.44
N LEU A 90 14.02 -20.42 11.30
CA LEU A 90 13.26 -19.16 11.23
C LEU A 90 11.99 -19.23 12.07
N LEU A 91 11.18 -20.29 11.87
CA LEU A 91 9.93 -20.50 12.62
C LEU A 91 10.19 -20.60 14.13
N THR A 92 11.24 -21.34 14.52
CA THR A 92 11.60 -21.52 15.92
C THR A 92 12.03 -20.20 16.58
N LYS A 93 12.91 -19.44 15.92
CA LYS A 93 13.47 -18.19 16.48
C LYS A 93 12.43 -17.06 16.55
N SER A 94 11.52 -17.02 15.60
CA SER A 94 10.52 -15.95 15.48
C SER A 94 9.11 -16.37 15.91
N TYR A 95 8.99 -17.52 16.60
CA TYR A 95 7.70 -18.12 16.93
C TYR A 95 6.75 -17.16 17.64
N GLU A 96 7.18 -16.53 18.71
CA GLU A 96 6.35 -15.63 19.54
C GLU A 96 5.93 -14.38 18.74
N ASP A 97 6.82 -13.85 17.88
CA ASP A 97 6.51 -12.71 17.02
C ASP A 97 5.49 -13.09 15.95
N TYR A 98 5.66 -14.23 15.30
CA TYR A 98 4.70 -14.72 14.30
C TYR A 98 3.35 -15.02 14.90
N ARG A 99 3.28 -15.66 16.09
CA ARG A 99 2.01 -15.91 16.78
C ARG A 99 1.27 -14.63 17.09
N ARG A 100 1.96 -13.64 17.65
CA ARG A 100 1.38 -12.34 17.94
C ARG A 100 0.81 -11.67 16.67
N LYS A 101 1.57 -11.68 15.58
CA LYS A 101 1.15 -11.10 14.30
C LYS A 101 -0.02 -11.86 13.69
N LEU A 102 0.01 -13.18 13.65
CA LEU A 102 -1.07 -14.02 13.17
C LEU A 102 -2.37 -13.76 13.96
N THR A 103 -2.29 -13.71 15.29
CA THR A 103 -3.46 -13.36 16.13
C THR A 103 -4.00 -11.96 15.82
N LYS A 104 -3.13 -10.97 15.62
CA LYS A 104 -3.53 -9.61 15.22
C LYS A 104 -4.26 -9.59 13.88
N LEU A 105 -3.84 -10.42 12.93
CA LEU A 105 -4.35 -10.44 11.56
C LEU A 105 -5.52 -11.40 11.35
N GLU A 106 -5.94 -12.11 12.38
CA GLU A 106 -7.06 -13.06 12.31
C GLU A 106 -8.35 -12.36 11.87
N GLY A 107 -8.96 -12.87 10.80
CA GLY A 107 -10.19 -12.32 10.25
C GLY A 107 -10.05 -10.93 9.62
N MET A 108 -8.82 -10.49 9.34
CA MET A 108 -8.52 -9.20 8.73
C MET A 108 -8.17 -9.32 7.25
N ASP A 109 -8.45 -8.26 6.51
CA ASP A 109 -8.06 -8.05 5.12
C ASP A 109 -7.42 -6.67 4.97
N GLU A 110 -6.48 -6.55 4.03
CA GLU A 110 -5.87 -5.27 3.68
C GLU A 110 -6.61 -4.64 2.49
N PHE A 111 -6.87 -3.34 2.59
CA PHE A 111 -7.39 -2.52 1.50
C PHE A 111 -6.42 -1.38 1.22
N GLY A 112 -6.02 -1.24 -0.03
CA GLY A 112 -5.20 -0.12 -0.49
C GLY A 112 -6.08 1.04 -0.94
N VAL A 113 -5.72 2.27 -0.56
CA VAL A 113 -6.36 3.48 -1.11
C VAL A 113 -5.29 4.45 -1.58
N LYS A 114 -5.43 4.89 -2.83
CA LYS A 114 -4.61 5.94 -3.44
C LYS A 114 -5.49 7.13 -3.77
N VAL A 115 -5.04 8.31 -3.36
CA VAL A 115 -5.68 9.58 -3.72
C VAL A 115 -4.74 10.35 -4.64
N LEU A 116 -5.23 10.69 -5.82
CA LEU A 116 -4.49 11.40 -6.84
C LEU A 116 -5.22 12.69 -7.20
N PHE A 117 -4.50 13.68 -7.68
CA PHE A 117 -5.11 14.79 -8.40
C PHE A 117 -4.84 14.70 -9.91
N ASN A 118 -5.79 15.07 -10.72
CA ASN A 118 -5.59 15.21 -12.16
C ASN A 118 -5.19 16.66 -12.51
N LYS A 119 -4.72 16.85 -13.76
CA LYS A 119 -4.29 18.19 -14.23
C LYS A 119 -5.40 19.24 -14.09
N ALA A 120 -6.65 18.88 -14.34
CA ALA A 120 -7.79 19.78 -14.24
C ALA A 120 -8.10 20.17 -12.80
N GLY A 121 -8.02 19.20 -11.85
CA GLY A 121 -8.17 19.45 -10.43
C GLY A 121 -7.09 20.39 -9.89
N LEU A 122 -5.82 20.12 -10.21
CA LEU A 122 -4.72 21.00 -9.83
C LEU A 122 -4.89 22.41 -10.41
N ALA A 123 -5.34 22.55 -11.67
CA ALA A 123 -5.60 23.85 -12.27
C ALA A 123 -6.70 24.62 -11.55
N LYS A 124 -7.81 23.94 -11.17
CA LYS A 124 -8.90 24.53 -10.38
C LYS A 124 -8.39 25.04 -9.02
N VAL A 125 -7.61 24.23 -8.30
CA VAL A 125 -7.06 24.62 -6.99
C VAL A 125 -6.08 25.77 -7.14
N LYS A 126 -5.20 25.77 -8.15
CA LYS A 126 -4.30 26.90 -8.42
C LYS A 126 -5.07 28.18 -8.69
N SER A 127 -6.11 28.13 -9.53
CA SER A 127 -6.97 29.29 -9.81
C SER A 127 -7.66 29.82 -8.56
N ALA A 128 -8.16 28.93 -7.68
CA ALA A 128 -8.73 29.33 -6.42
C ALA A 128 -7.70 30.00 -5.50
N VAL A 129 -6.48 29.45 -5.41
CA VAL A 129 -5.36 30.04 -4.64
C VAL A 129 -5.00 31.43 -5.18
N GLU A 130 -4.92 31.59 -6.49
CA GLU A 130 -4.64 32.89 -7.11
C GLU A 130 -5.65 33.99 -6.73
N GLN A 131 -6.88 33.61 -6.48
CA GLN A 131 -7.96 34.53 -6.12
C GLN A 131 -8.07 34.77 -4.62
N THR A 132 -7.80 33.76 -3.81
CA THR A 132 -8.11 33.78 -2.37
C THR A 132 -6.90 33.90 -1.46
N SER A 133 -5.68 33.51 -1.90
CA SER A 133 -4.49 33.57 -1.04
C SER A 133 -4.05 35.03 -0.80
N PRO A 134 -4.00 35.49 0.46
CA PRO A 134 -3.59 36.86 0.77
C PRO A 134 -2.21 37.22 0.23
N ASP A 135 -1.27 36.30 0.31
CA ASP A 135 0.12 36.48 -0.14
C ASP A 135 0.20 36.62 -1.66
N VAL A 136 -0.52 35.78 -2.39
CA VAL A 136 -0.59 35.83 -3.86
C VAL A 136 -1.25 37.13 -4.33
N VAL A 137 -2.34 37.52 -3.70
CA VAL A 137 -3.04 38.79 -4.01
C VAL A 137 -2.13 39.98 -3.74
N LYS A 138 -1.35 39.96 -2.64
CA LYS A 138 -0.37 41.03 -2.31
C LYS A 138 0.76 41.09 -3.37
N MET A 139 1.29 39.90 -3.77
CA MET A 139 2.32 39.82 -4.84
C MET A 139 1.79 40.33 -6.17
N ARG A 140 0.55 39.99 -6.54
CA ARG A 140 -0.10 40.47 -7.76
C ARG A 140 -0.25 41.99 -7.79
N ARG A 141 -0.63 42.63 -6.65
CA ARG A 141 -0.69 44.08 -6.51
C ARG A 141 0.69 44.75 -6.62
N SER A 142 1.73 44.07 -6.11
CA SER A 142 3.13 44.54 -6.24
C SER A 142 3.64 44.49 -7.68
N LEU A 143 3.25 43.45 -8.43
CA LEU A 143 3.59 43.30 -9.85
C LEU A 143 3.03 44.44 -10.70
N ALA A 144 1.82 44.91 -10.43
CA ALA A 144 1.20 46.00 -11.17
C ALA A 144 1.93 47.33 -11.01
N LYS A 145 2.82 47.46 -10.01
CA LYS A 145 3.59 48.65 -9.68
C LYS A 145 5.10 48.54 -9.95
N ALA A 146 5.55 47.36 -10.45
CA ALA A 146 6.98 47.05 -10.57
C ALA A 146 7.50 47.31 -11.98
N GLY A 147 8.72 47.84 -12.10
CA GLY A 147 9.47 47.88 -13.38
C GLY A 147 9.92 46.48 -13.84
N GLU A 148 10.31 46.36 -15.12
CA GLU A 148 10.53 45.08 -15.82
C GLU A 148 11.42 44.08 -15.08
N GLY A 149 12.57 44.45 -14.54
CA GLY A 149 13.48 43.53 -13.86
C GLY A 149 12.95 42.97 -12.55
N LYS A 150 12.24 43.79 -11.73
CA LYS A 150 11.62 43.31 -10.49
C LYS A 150 10.37 42.48 -10.77
N SER A 151 9.72 42.70 -11.89
CA SER A 151 8.52 41.96 -12.33
C SER A 151 8.81 40.48 -12.55
N TYR A 152 9.95 40.12 -13.16
CA TYR A 152 10.32 38.72 -13.42
C TYR A 152 10.49 37.88 -12.14
N PHE A 153 11.28 38.36 -11.17
CA PHE A 153 11.48 37.67 -9.90
C PHE A 153 10.20 37.56 -9.06
N THR A 154 9.37 38.60 -9.10
CA THR A 154 8.08 38.57 -8.38
C THR A 154 7.11 37.57 -8.99
N LYS A 155 7.10 37.43 -10.32
CA LYS A 155 6.30 36.39 -11.04
C LYS A 155 6.76 34.99 -10.65
N LEU A 156 8.07 34.72 -10.62
CA LEU A 156 8.63 33.43 -10.20
C LEU A 156 8.20 33.09 -8.77
N LYS A 157 8.37 33.99 -7.82
CA LYS A 157 7.94 33.81 -6.43
C LYS A 157 6.45 33.60 -6.29
N MET A 158 5.65 34.32 -7.07
CA MET A 158 4.19 34.18 -7.07
C MET A 158 3.77 32.80 -7.59
N ASN A 159 4.37 32.34 -8.70
CA ASN A 159 4.10 30.99 -9.24
C ASN A 159 4.49 29.89 -8.24
N GLU A 160 5.63 30.03 -7.57
CA GLU A 160 6.07 29.12 -6.52
C GLU A 160 5.10 29.12 -5.35
N ALA A 161 4.66 30.27 -4.87
CA ALA A 161 3.67 30.41 -3.79
C ALA A 161 2.32 29.76 -4.17
N ILE A 162 1.83 30.00 -5.41
CA ILE A 162 0.60 29.38 -5.90
C ILE A 162 0.75 27.86 -5.94
N ARG A 163 1.87 27.36 -6.45
CA ARG A 163 2.16 25.92 -6.52
C ARG A 163 2.17 25.30 -5.13
N SER A 164 2.97 25.84 -4.22
CA SER A 164 3.11 25.35 -2.85
C SER A 164 1.78 25.31 -2.10
N GLU A 165 1.01 26.41 -2.18
CA GLU A 165 -0.30 26.52 -1.52
C GLU A 165 -1.32 25.56 -2.11
N ALA A 166 -1.30 25.33 -3.44
CA ALA A 166 -2.17 24.38 -4.11
C ALA A 166 -1.89 22.94 -3.66
N TYR A 167 -0.60 22.54 -3.55
CA TYR A 167 -0.23 21.23 -3.03
C TYR A 167 -0.64 21.08 -1.56
N ARG A 168 -0.44 22.10 -0.73
CA ARG A 168 -0.87 22.08 0.67
C ARG A 168 -2.40 21.84 0.79
N LYS A 169 -3.20 22.51 -0.03
CA LYS A 169 -4.65 22.31 -0.06
C LYS A 169 -5.04 20.89 -0.50
N MET A 170 -4.36 20.35 -1.49
CA MET A 170 -4.59 18.96 -1.93
C MET A 170 -4.24 17.96 -0.83
N ASP A 171 -3.14 18.19 -0.11
CA ASP A 171 -2.74 17.37 1.02
C ASP A 171 -3.77 17.44 2.17
N GLU A 172 -4.30 18.62 2.48
CA GLU A 172 -5.37 18.77 3.47
C GLU A 172 -6.63 17.98 3.08
N LEU A 173 -7.06 18.07 1.81
CA LEU A 173 -8.22 17.30 1.33
C LEU A 173 -7.97 15.79 1.36
N SER A 174 -6.73 15.34 1.07
CA SER A 174 -6.39 13.93 1.15
C SER A 174 -6.38 13.40 2.59
N ARG A 175 -6.01 14.25 3.56
CA ARG A 175 -6.09 13.92 4.99
C ARG A 175 -7.54 13.76 5.45
N GLU A 176 -8.48 14.60 4.98
CA GLU A 176 -9.90 14.43 5.28
C GLU A 176 -10.40 13.04 4.85
N ILE A 177 -9.99 12.57 3.65
CA ILE A 177 -10.30 11.23 3.17
C ILE A 177 -9.65 10.16 4.06
N HIS A 178 -8.37 10.33 4.39
CA HIS A 178 -7.64 9.39 5.24
C HIS A 178 -8.28 9.25 6.62
N ASP A 179 -8.56 10.36 7.28
CA ASP A 179 -9.15 10.39 8.63
C ASP A 179 -10.54 9.75 8.67
N ASP A 180 -11.31 9.88 7.58
CA ASP A 180 -12.59 9.20 7.46
C ASP A 180 -12.41 7.68 7.34
N LEU A 181 -11.48 7.23 6.50
CA LEU A 181 -11.22 5.80 6.30
C LEU A 181 -10.56 5.14 7.52
N VAL A 182 -9.74 5.86 8.27
CA VAL A 182 -9.18 5.38 9.55
C VAL A 182 -10.29 5.00 10.53
N ARG A 183 -11.35 5.80 10.63
CA ARG A 183 -12.50 5.49 11.51
C ARG A 183 -13.26 4.23 11.11
N ASN A 184 -13.07 3.77 9.88
CA ASN A 184 -13.70 2.58 9.32
C ASN A 184 -12.71 1.39 9.18
N SER A 185 -11.56 1.46 9.83
CA SER A 185 -10.51 0.42 9.83
C SER A 185 -10.01 0.14 11.24
N GLN A 186 -9.32 -0.97 11.43
CA GLN A 186 -8.68 -1.31 12.72
C GLN A 186 -7.30 -0.66 12.85
N GLU A 187 -6.59 -0.52 11.72
CA GLU A 187 -5.27 0.06 11.64
C GLU A 187 -5.07 0.65 10.24
N SER A 188 -4.18 1.61 10.11
CA SER A 188 -3.76 2.16 8.82
C SER A 188 -2.25 2.34 8.74
N SER A 189 -1.71 2.26 7.54
CA SER A 189 -0.30 2.48 7.24
C SER A 189 -0.17 3.39 6.03
N ILE A 190 0.55 4.52 6.19
CA ILE A 190 0.89 5.40 5.07
C ILE A 190 2.07 4.78 4.32
N LEU A 191 1.90 4.60 3.02
CA LEU A 191 2.88 4.02 2.14
C LEU A 191 3.62 5.13 1.37
N LYS A 192 4.91 4.92 1.12
CA LYS A 192 5.68 5.84 0.27
C LYS A 192 5.12 5.86 -1.15
N SER A 193 5.12 7.02 -1.77
CA SER A 193 4.80 7.20 -3.18
C SER A 193 5.87 8.03 -3.85
N GLU A 194 6.33 7.57 -5.02
CA GLU A 194 7.32 8.27 -5.84
C GLU A 194 6.66 9.21 -6.87
N HIS A 195 5.34 9.15 -7.01
CA HIS A 195 4.61 9.96 -7.98
C HIS A 195 4.07 11.24 -7.35
N GLU A 196 4.50 12.39 -7.84
CA GLU A 196 4.08 13.71 -7.36
C GLU A 196 2.55 13.94 -7.40
N GLN A 197 1.81 13.20 -8.23
CA GLN A 197 0.36 13.32 -8.33
C GLN A 197 -0.39 12.55 -7.23
N ILE A 198 0.28 11.65 -6.52
CA ILE A 198 -0.31 10.86 -5.43
C ILE A 198 -0.13 11.63 -4.13
N VAL A 199 -1.22 12.17 -3.60
CA VAL A 199 -1.23 12.91 -2.33
C VAL A 199 -1.52 12.01 -1.12
N LEU A 200 -2.06 10.82 -1.34
CA LEU A 200 -2.19 9.77 -0.33
C LEU A 200 -1.96 8.41 -0.98
N ASN A 201 -1.13 7.60 -0.37
CA ASN A 201 -1.02 6.17 -0.62
C ASN A 201 -1.05 5.47 0.74
N ALA A 202 -2.12 4.75 1.03
CA ALA A 202 -2.31 4.16 2.35
C ALA A 202 -2.92 2.76 2.24
N ALA A 203 -2.54 1.90 3.19
CA ALA A 203 -3.16 0.62 3.44
C ALA A 203 -4.03 0.70 4.70
N TYR A 204 -5.13 -0.02 4.71
CA TYR A 204 -6.09 -0.10 5.81
C TYR A 204 -6.35 -1.56 6.16
N LEU A 205 -6.22 -1.89 7.43
CA LEU A 205 -6.55 -3.20 7.97
C LEU A 205 -8.01 -3.19 8.39
N VAL A 206 -8.84 -4.02 7.76
CA VAL A 206 -10.30 -4.02 7.92
C VAL A 206 -10.76 -5.44 8.26
N ARG A 207 -11.74 -5.58 9.14
CA ARG A 207 -12.36 -6.89 9.38
C ARG A 207 -12.99 -7.42 8.09
N ARG A 208 -12.82 -8.70 7.82
CA ARG A 208 -13.31 -9.35 6.59
C ARG A 208 -14.80 -9.10 6.35
N GLY A 209 -15.62 -9.14 7.39
CA GLY A 209 -17.06 -8.85 7.31
C GLY A 209 -17.40 -7.38 6.99
N ASP A 210 -16.48 -6.43 7.17
CA ASP A 210 -16.70 -5.00 6.97
C ASP A 210 -16.12 -4.49 5.62
N GLY A 211 -15.51 -5.38 4.84
CA GLY A 211 -14.79 -5.02 3.60
C GLY A 211 -15.67 -4.29 2.57
N ASP A 212 -16.87 -4.80 2.32
CA ASP A 212 -17.82 -4.17 1.37
C ASP A 212 -18.26 -2.79 1.84
N ALA A 213 -18.50 -2.62 3.15
CA ALA A 213 -18.85 -1.34 3.74
C ALA A 213 -17.70 -0.32 3.62
N PHE A 214 -16.45 -0.78 3.82
CA PHE A 214 -15.25 0.04 3.65
C PHE A 214 -15.10 0.49 2.19
N LEU A 215 -15.20 -0.43 1.21
CA LEU A 215 -15.13 -0.08 -0.22
C LEU A 215 -16.26 0.86 -0.64
N ALA A 216 -17.48 0.63 -0.15
CA ALA A 216 -18.59 1.53 -0.41
C ALA A 216 -18.34 2.93 0.15
N ARG A 217 -17.71 3.04 1.33
CA ARG A 217 -17.32 4.32 1.92
C ARG A 217 -16.25 5.02 1.09
N ALA A 218 -15.18 4.32 0.69
CA ALA A 218 -14.15 4.85 -0.19
C ALA A 218 -14.73 5.34 -1.54
N GLY A 219 -15.67 4.59 -2.10
CA GLY A 219 -16.38 4.98 -3.33
C GLY A 219 -17.24 6.24 -3.17
N ARG A 220 -17.92 6.43 -2.02
CA ARG A 220 -18.66 7.67 -1.72
C ARG A 220 -17.72 8.87 -1.60
N LEU A 221 -16.61 8.72 -0.86
CA LEU A 221 -15.58 9.75 -0.77
C LEU A 221 -15.00 10.09 -2.16
N GLY A 222 -14.79 9.07 -3.02
CA GLY A 222 -14.34 9.29 -4.39
C GLY A 222 -15.29 10.19 -5.18
N LYS A 223 -16.60 10.01 -5.06
CA LYS A 223 -17.61 10.87 -5.72
C LYS A 223 -17.62 12.29 -5.13
N GLU A 224 -17.58 12.41 -3.80
CA GLU A 224 -17.61 13.68 -3.09
C GLU A 224 -16.38 14.54 -3.43
N PHE A 225 -15.20 13.94 -3.46
CA PHE A 225 -13.95 14.66 -3.68
C PHE A 225 -13.58 14.82 -5.17
N ALA A 226 -14.28 14.15 -6.10
CA ALA A 226 -14.08 14.31 -7.54
C ALA A 226 -14.32 15.76 -7.99
N GLU A 227 -15.32 16.43 -7.45
CA GLU A 227 -15.61 17.85 -7.74
C GLU A 227 -14.51 18.78 -7.24
N LYS A 228 -13.81 18.40 -6.16
CA LYS A 228 -12.64 19.10 -5.62
C LYS A 228 -11.34 18.77 -6.39
N GLY A 229 -11.41 17.92 -7.41
CA GLY A 229 -10.28 17.57 -8.28
C GLY A 229 -9.43 16.42 -7.81
N LEU A 230 -9.90 15.63 -6.84
CA LEU A 230 -9.24 14.41 -6.37
C LEU A 230 -9.89 13.16 -6.98
N LEU A 231 -9.05 12.15 -7.22
CA LEU A 231 -9.46 10.81 -7.65
C LEU A 231 -9.08 9.83 -6.55
N VAL A 232 -10.04 9.06 -6.05
CA VAL A 232 -9.83 8.03 -5.05
C VAL A 232 -9.91 6.67 -5.72
N HIS A 233 -8.83 5.90 -5.64
CA HIS A 233 -8.76 4.52 -6.11
C HIS A 233 -8.61 3.60 -4.91
N SER A 234 -9.51 2.63 -4.77
CA SER A 234 -9.42 1.57 -3.77
C SER A 234 -9.14 0.23 -4.42
N SER A 235 -8.46 -0.65 -3.70
CA SER A 235 -8.14 -2.01 -4.10
C SER A 235 -8.20 -2.95 -2.91
N GLY A 236 -8.36 -4.23 -3.16
CA GLY A 236 -8.51 -5.27 -2.14
C GLY A 236 -9.82 -6.06 -2.34
N PRO A 237 -10.10 -7.04 -1.46
CA PRO A 237 -9.29 -7.41 -0.29
C PRO A 237 -7.98 -8.11 -0.66
N TRP A 238 -6.91 -7.83 0.06
CA TRP A 238 -5.58 -8.42 -0.08
C TRP A 238 -5.12 -9.08 1.22
N ALA A 239 -4.15 -9.98 1.14
CA ALA A 239 -3.39 -10.40 2.31
C ALA A 239 -2.65 -9.19 2.92
N PRO A 240 -2.51 -9.13 4.27
CA PRO A 240 -2.11 -7.90 4.97
C PRO A 240 -0.59 -7.63 4.96
N TYR A 241 -0.01 -7.41 3.79
CA TYR A 241 1.43 -7.13 3.60
C TYR A 241 1.94 -5.92 4.38
N SER A 242 1.12 -4.88 4.46
CA SER A 242 1.53 -3.61 5.09
C SER A 242 1.52 -3.64 6.62
N PHE A 243 1.02 -4.73 7.21
CA PHE A 243 0.81 -4.90 8.65
C PHE A 243 1.63 -6.06 9.27
N CYS A 244 2.57 -6.62 8.50
CA CYS A 244 3.42 -7.77 8.85
C CYS A 244 4.72 -7.42 9.58
#